data_80295c09810d4275f4d1ab093e428e10
#
_entry.id   80295c09810d4275f4d1ab093e428e10
#
_cell.length_a   1.000
_cell.length_b   1.000
_cell.length_c   1.000
_cell.angle_alpha   90.00
_cell.angle_beta   90.00
_cell.angle_gamma   90.00
#
_symmetry.space_group_name_H-M   'P 1'
#
loop_
_entity.id
_entity.type
_entity.pdbx_description
1 polymer ?
#
loop_
_entity_poly.entity_id
_entity_poly.type
_entity_poly.pdbx_seq_one_letter_code
_entity_poly.pdbx_strand_id
1 'polypeptide(L)'
;MLNFPYLRDQAELSVSGGCLSTIWLKDHQALVLRKTRPGFDALTIRTITEILSAIDRGELNELRYLVYDFAHGVREAPRPAEGFGEMAAENSELIVDTPVITLAWARGLMSGSDFDFAMHCSAIVAERDAQFSFSGDPSDFLGLYAAVGRTLGFVKAERLMESNRALTAEDAHELLIVRDVVEPQPGAAAIERYLAQFGRRYNASHAIFRAQRMVQPGVDRRSLVALERN
;
A
#
# COMPACT_ATOMS: atom_id res chain seq x y z
N MET A 1 11.44 6.01 -18.19
CA MET A 1 10.41 7.06 -18.07
C MET A 1 9.10 6.46 -18.54
N LEU A 2 8.10 6.40 -17.66
CA LEU A 2 6.79 5.85 -18.00
C LEU A 2 6.07 6.81 -18.97
N ASN A 3 5.52 6.25 -20.05
CA ASN A 3 4.67 7.01 -20.96
C ASN A 3 3.22 6.89 -20.50
N PHE A 4 2.76 7.84 -19.68
CA PHE A 4 1.44 7.83 -19.07
C PHE A 4 0.27 7.80 -20.07
N PRO A 5 0.30 8.48 -21.23
CA PRO A 5 -0.70 8.29 -22.28
C PRO A 5 -0.80 6.84 -22.76
N TYR A 6 0.33 6.15 -22.88
CA TYR A 6 0.37 4.75 -23.31
C TYR A 6 -0.21 3.78 -22.28
N LEU A 7 -0.06 4.08 -20.98
CA LEU A 7 -0.67 3.29 -19.89
C LEU A 7 -2.21 3.28 -19.95
N ARG A 8 -2.82 4.34 -20.51
CA ARG A 8 -4.29 4.47 -20.59
C ARG A 8 -4.90 3.64 -21.72
N ASP A 9 -4.12 3.34 -22.74
CA ASP A 9 -4.60 2.66 -23.95
C ASP A 9 -4.46 1.14 -23.84
N GLN A 10 -3.74 0.65 -22.84
CA GLN A 10 -3.54 -0.79 -22.61
C GLN A 10 -4.32 -1.27 -21.38
N ALA A 11 -5.03 -2.38 -21.54
CA ALA A 11 -5.78 -3.00 -20.45
C ALA A 11 -4.86 -3.47 -19.32
N GLU A 12 -3.68 -4.00 -19.68
CA GLU A 12 -2.65 -4.41 -18.74
C GLU A 12 -1.27 -4.22 -19.37
N LEU A 13 -0.35 -3.63 -18.65
CA LEU A 13 1.04 -3.41 -19.08
C LEU A 13 2.01 -3.86 -17.99
N SER A 14 2.95 -4.72 -18.34
CA SER A 14 4.06 -5.07 -17.44
C SER A 14 5.13 -3.99 -17.44
N VAL A 15 5.50 -3.54 -16.26
CA VAL A 15 6.53 -2.54 -16.01
C VAL A 15 7.56 -3.07 -15.01
N SER A 16 8.67 -2.36 -14.85
CA SER A 16 9.71 -2.72 -13.86
C SER A 16 10.24 -4.15 -14.02
N GLY A 17 10.58 -4.55 -15.26
CA GLY A 17 11.13 -5.88 -15.52
C GLY A 17 10.17 -7.03 -15.17
N GLY A 18 8.86 -6.79 -15.19
CA GLY A 18 7.83 -7.78 -14.85
C GLY A 18 7.53 -7.92 -13.36
N CYS A 19 8.09 -7.06 -12.49
CA CYS A 19 7.77 -7.06 -11.05
C CYS A 19 6.46 -6.35 -10.74
N LEU A 20 6.04 -5.41 -11.61
CA LEU A 20 4.77 -4.73 -11.56
C LEU A 20 4.02 -4.91 -12.88
N SER A 21 2.70 -5.05 -12.81
CA SER A 21 1.81 -4.79 -13.93
C SER A 21 0.82 -3.70 -13.57
N THR A 22 0.42 -2.91 -14.57
CA THR A 22 -0.55 -1.83 -14.41
C THR A 22 -1.85 -2.18 -15.10
N ILE A 23 -2.97 -1.93 -14.43
CA ILE A 23 -4.31 -2.14 -14.99
C ILE A 23 -5.09 -0.83 -14.82
N TRP A 24 -5.59 -0.29 -15.92
CA TRP A 24 -6.40 0.93 -15.88
C TRP A 24 -7.90 0.59 -15.86
N LEU A 25 -8.56 0.92 -14.78
CA LEU A 25 -10.01 0.72 -14.59
C LEU A 25 -10.74 2.04 -14.89
N LYS A 26 -11.04 2.29 -16.16
CA LYS A 26 -11.62 3.56 -16.65
C LYS A 26 -12.89 3.96 -15.90
N ASP A 27 -13.83 3.05 -15.74
CA ASP A 27 -15.15 3.32 -15.14
C ASP A 27 -15.03 3.72 -13.66
N HIS A 28 -13.92 3.40 -13.03
CA HIS A 28 -13.64 3.70 -11.62
C HIS A 28 -12.62 4.80 -11.42
N GLN A 29 -12.03 5.33 -12.51
CA GLN A 29 -10.92 6.28 -12.45
C GLN A 29 -9.80 5.76 -11.53
N ALA A 30 -9.44 4.48 -11.70
CA ALA A 30 -8.50 3.78 -10.85
C ALA A 30 -7.34 3.20 -11.66
N LEU A 31 -6.12 3.34 -11.12
CA LEU A 31 -4.94 2.66 -11.59
C LEU A 31 -4.58 1.57 -10.58
N VAL A 32 -4.54 0.32 -11.03
CA VAL A 32 -4.10 -0.81 -10.22
C VAL A 32 -2.65 -1.12 -10.55
N LEU A 33 -1.81 -1.13 -9.54
CA LEU A 33 -0.41 -1.55 -9.59
C LEU A 33 -0.32 -2.94 -8.95
N ARG A 34 -0.29 -3.97 -9.78
CA ARG A 34 -0.22 -5.35 -9.31
C ARG A 34 1.22 -5.76 -9.13
N LYS A 35 1.58 -6.11 -7.90
CA LYS A 35 2.86 -6.70 -7.56
C LYS A 35 2.83 -8.21 -7.83
N THR A 36 3.85 -8.68 -8.53
CA THR A 36 4.01 -10.11 -8.86
C THR A 36 5.06 -10.82 -8.00
N ARG A 37 5.77 -10.08 -7.16
CA ARG A 37 6.82 -10.58 -6.25
C ARG A 37 6.70 -9.95 -4.87
N PRO A 38 7.04 -10.67 -3.79
CA PRO A 38 7.07 -10.14 -2.45
C PRO A 38 8.19 -9.09 -2.28
N GLY A 39 8.02 -8.20 -1.32
CA GLY A 39 8.97 -7.14 -1.03
C GLY A 39 9.08 -6.08 -2.14
N PHE A 40 10.04 -5.18 -1.99
CA PHE A 40 10.29 -4.11 -2.95
C PHE A 40 11.76 -4.09 -3.36
N ASP A 41 12.02 -4.13 -4.64
CA ASP A 41 13.31 -3.80 -5.20
C ASP A 41 13.38 -2.31 -5.60
N ALA A 42 14.59 -1.82 -5.84
CA ALA A 42 14.82 -0.42 -6.21
C ALA A 42 14.05 0.01 -7.48
N LEU A 43 13.87 -0.91 -8.43
CA LEU A 43 13.15 -0.61 -9.68
C LEU A 43 11.65 -0.47 -9.42
N THR A 44 11.07 -1.35 -8.60
CA THR A 44 9.66 -1.28 -8.21
C THR A 44 9.36 0.02 -7.47
N ILE A 45 10.17 0.37 -6.46
CA ILE A 45 10.00 1.63 -5.71
C ILE A 45 10.12 2.83 -6.63
N ARG A 46 11.14 2.89 -7.48
CA ARG A 46 11.33 4.00 -8.43
C ARG A 46 10.12 4.15 -9.35
N THR A 47 9.57 3.05 -9.87
CA THR A 47 8.38 3.08 -10.72
C THR A 47 7.17 3.65 -9.98
N ILE A 48 6.97 3.24 -8.72
CA ILE A 48 5.88 3.77 -7.89
C ILE A 48 6.10 5.26 -7.62
N THR A 49 7.34 5.67 -7.30
CA THR A 49 7.71 7.09 -7.10
C THR A 49 7.42 7.93 -8.35
N GLU A 50 7.75 7.42 -9.54
CA GLU A 50 7.44 8.11 -10.82
C GLU A 50 5.93 8.30 -11.00
N ILE A 51 5.12 7.29 -10.68
CA ILE A 51 3.65 7.36 -10.77
C ILE A 51 3.09 8.38 -9.77
N LEU A 52 3.50 8.33 -8.52
CA LEU A 52 3.06 9.26 -7.47
C LEU A 52 3.46 10.69 -7.81
N SER A 53 4.69 10.90 -8.29
CA SER A 53 5.16 12.22 -8.73
C SER A 53 4.37 12.74 -9.95
N ALA A 54 3.95 11.87 -10.86
CA ALA A 54 3.10 12.26 -11.99
C ALA A 54 1.68 12.65 -11.55
N ILE A 55 1.15 11.96 -10.54
CA ILE A 55 -0.13 12.34 -9.91
C ILE A 55 -0.02 13.72 -9.27
N ASP A 56 1.05 13.96 -8.51
CA ASP A 56 1.30 15.24 -7.85
C ASP A 56 1.46 16.40 -8.85
N ARG A 57 2.16 16.17 -9.97
CA ARG A 57 2.27 17.15 -11.07
C ARG A 57 0.99 17.34 -11.88
N GLY A 58 -0.06 16.60 -11.59
CA GLY A 58 -1.34 16.70 -12.29
C GLY A 58 -1.37 16.06 -13.69
N GLU A 59 -0.41 15.17 -14.00
CA GLU A 59 -0.39 14.44 -15.28
C GLU A 59 -1.48 13.34 -15.34
N LEU A 60 -2.04 12.97 -14.18
CA LEU A 60 -3.08 11.95 -14.00
C LEU A 60 -4.30 12.52 -13.26
N ASN A 61 -4.77 13.71 -13.64
CA ASN A 61 -5.84 14.46 -12.97
C ASN A 61 -7.19 13.73 -12.86
N GLU A 62 -7.46 12.79 -13.75
CA GLU A 62 -8.69 11.99 -13.72
C GLU A 62 -8.65 10.84 -12.71
N LEU A 63 -7.46 10.54 -12.15
CA LEU A 63 -7.29 9.45 -11.21
C LEU A 63 -7.93 9.79 -9.86
N ARG A 64 -8.74 8.87 -9.35
CA ARG A 64 -9.33 8.93 -8.00
C ARG A 64 -8.73 7.92 -7.05
N TYR A 65 -8.35 6.77 -7.57
CA TYR A 65 -7.82 5.66 -6.80
C TYR A 65 -6.51 5.17 -7.37
N LEU A 66 -5.54 4.94 -6.51
CA LEU A 66 -4.33 4.19 -6.80
C LEU A 66 -4.36 2.93 -5.94
N VAL A 67 -4.50 1.77 -6.57
CA VAL A 67 -4.64 0.49 -5.88
C VAL A 67 -3.35 -0.30 -6.02
N TYR A 68 -2.75 -0.68 -4.91
CA TYR A 68 -1.59 -1.57 -4.84
C TYR A 68 -2.10 -2.99 -4.60
N ASP A 69 -2.13 -3.82 -5.65
CA ASP A 69 -2.58 -5.22 -5.58
C ASP A 69 -1.40 -6.14 -5.28
N PHE A 70 -1.35 -6.67 -4.05
CA PHE A 70 -0.33 -7.61 -3.59
C PHE A 70 -0.68 -9.04 -4.00
N ALA A 71 -0.68 -9.31 -5.30
CA ALA A 71 -1.13 -10.58 -5.90
C ALA A 71 -0.08 -11.70 -5.85
N HIS A 72 1.04 -11.49 -5.17
CA HIS A 72 2.09 -12.51 -5.03
C HIS A 72 1.82 -13.41 -3.83
N GLY A 73 1.88 -14.70 -4.04
CA GLY A 73 1.93 -15.66 -2.91
C GLY A 73 3.26 -15.56 -2.15
N VAL A 74 3.30 -16.18 -0.97
CA VAL A 74 4.47 -16.21 -0.08
C VAL A 74 5.69 -16.77 -0.80
N ARG A 75 6.72 -15.95 -0.98
CA ARG A 75 8.09 -16.37 -1.29
C ARG A 75 9.04 -15.36 -0.68
N GLU A 76 10.27 -15.77 -0.41
CA GLU A 76 11.30 -14.90 0.16
C GLU A 76 11.38 -13.57 -0.58
N ALA A 77 11.30 -12.48 0.18
CA ALA A 77 11.52 -11.16 -0.36
C ALA A 77 12.99 -11.03 -0.83
N PRO A 78 13.26 -10.35 -1.95
CA PRO A 78 14.62 -10.03 -2.33
C PRO A 78 15.27 -9.16 -1.24
N ARG A 79 16.58 -9.34 -1.03
CA ARG A 79 17.30 -8.44 -0.12
C ARG A 79 17.19 -7.00 -0.63
N PRO A 80 16.93 -6.04 0.28
CA PRO A 80 16.86 -4.65 -0.10
C PRO A 80 18.14 -4.18 -0.78
N ALA A 81 18.01 -3.39 -1.84
CA ALA A 81 19.16 -2.77 -2.48
C ALA A 81 19.78 -1.69 -1.58
N GLU A 82 21.07 -1.38 -1.79
CA GLU A 82 21.72 -0.24 -1.14
C GLU A 82 20.92 1.06 -1.44
N GLY A 83 20.69 1.88 -0.42
CA GLY A 83 19.86 3.09 -0.53
C GLY A 83 18.34 2.84 -0.57
N PHE A 84 17.91 1.59 -0.46
CA PHE A 84 16.48 1.23 -0.45
C PHE A 84 15.69 2.04 0.60
N GLY A 85 16.25 2.20 1.80
CA GLY A 85 15.57 2.89 2.89
C GLY A 85 15.22 4.35 2.60
N GLU A 86 16.11 5.07 1.90
CA GLU A 86 15.86 6.47 1.52
C GLU A 86 14.76 6.57 0.47
N MET A 87 14.83 5.76 -0.59
CA MET A 87 13.80 5.71 -1.63
C MET A 87 12.43 5.29 -1.07
N ALA A 88 12.43 4.36 -0.14
CA ALA A 88 11.22 3.87 0.48
C ALA A 88 10.59 4.91 1.44
N ALA A 89 11.42 5.68 2.16
CA ALA A 89 10.96 6.80 2.98
C ALA A 89 10.32 7.90 2.12
N GLU A 90 10.99 8.29 1.01
CA GLU A 90 10.44 9.25 0.05
C GLU A 90 9.09 8.77 -0.52
N ASN A 91 9.02 7.50 -0.90
CA ASN A 91 7.78 6.90 -1.41
C ASN A 91 6.65 6.93 -0.38
N SER A 92 6.95 6.64 0.89
CA SER A 92 5.97 6.73 1.98
C SER A 92 5.43 8.13 2.18
N GLU A 93 6.28 9.17 2.07
CA GLU A 93 5.85 10.56 2.14
C GLU A 93 4.90 10.88 0.98
N LEU A 94 5.29 10.53 -0.25
CA LEU A 94 4.46 10.74 -1.45
C LEU A 94 3.10 10.02 -1.37
N ILE A 95 3.05 8.80 -0.84
CA ILE A 95 1.79 8.05 -0.67
C ILE A 95 0.83 8.79 0.28
N VAL A 96 1.36 9.37 1.34
CA VAL A 96 0.53 10.09 2.31
C VAL A 96 0.07 11.43 1.78
N ASP A 97 0.89 12.11 0.99
CA ASP A 97 0.60 13.46 0.49
C ASP A 97 -0.18 13.46 -0.84
N THR A 98 -0.24 12.31 -1.52
CA THR A 98 -0.95 12.21 -2.80
C THR A 98 -2.42 12.65 -2.72
N PRO A 99 -2.94 13.39 -3.71
CA PRO A 99 -4.33 13.83 -3.73
C PRO A 99 -5.35 12.71 -3.99
N VAL A 100 -4.90 11.52 -4.41
CA VAL A 100 -5.76 10.37 -4.69
C VAL A 100 -5.93 9.47 -3.46
N ILE A 101 -6.97 8.65 -3.43
CA ILE A 101 -7.12 7.61 -2.41
C ILE A 101 -6.22 6.44 -2.78
N THR A 102 -5.29 6.09 -1.90
CA THR A 102 -4.43 4.92 -2.04
C THR A 102 -5.04 3.73 -1.31
N LEU A 103 -5.19 2.59 -2.01
CA LEU A 103 -5.72 1.36 -1.43
C LEU A 103 -4.66 0.26 -1.55
N ALA A 104 -4.35 -0.39 -0.44
CA ALA A 104 -3.60 -1.64 -0.45
C ALA A 104 -4.59 -2.81 -0.53
N TRP A 105 -4.46 -3.64 -1.56
CA TRP A 105 -5.27 -4.83 -1.75
C TRP A 105 -4.45 -6.05 -1.32
N ALA A 106 -4.73 -6.57 -0.11
CA ALA A 106 -3.98 -7.64 0.51
C ALA A 106 -4.50 -9.02 0.06
N ARG A 107 -3.58 -9.85 -0.41
CA ARG A 107 -3.81 -11.25 -0.80
C ARG A 107 -2.74 -12.13 -0.17
N GLY A 108 -3.13 -13.30 0.31
CA GLY A 108 -2.18 -14.24 0.92
C GLY A 108 -1.45 -13.64 2.12
N LEU A 109 -0.15 -13.91 2.28
CA LEU A 109 0.63 -13.40 3.41
C LEU A 109 1.21 -12.02 3.11
N MET A 110 0.82 -11.05 3.91
CA MET A 110 1.39 -9.71 3.99
C MET A 110 2.42 -9.67 5.12
N SER A 111 3.68 -9.47 4.80
CA SER A 111 4.76 -9.42 5.79
C SER A 111 5.88 -8.48 5.35
N GLY A 112 6.75 -8.09 6.30
CA GLY A 112 7.90 -7.23 6.02
C GLY A 112 7.50 -5.93 5.33
N SER A 113 8.25 -5.53 4.32
CA SER A 113 8.04 -4.28 3.59
C SER A 113 6.70 -4.19 2.84
N ASP A 114 6.06 -5.30 2.50
CA ASP A 114 4.74 -5.29 1.87
C ASP A 114 3.66 -4.85 2.85
N PHE A 115 3.70 -5.36 4.07
CA PHE A 115 2.77 -4.95 5.11
C PHE A 115 3.02 -3.51 5.56
N ASP A 116 4.29 -3.15 5.74
CA ASP A 116 4.68 -1.78 6.08
C ASP A 116 4.20 -0.78 5.03
N PHE A 117 4.45 -1.06 3.75
CA PHE A 117 3.96 -0.22 2.65
C PHE A 117 2.43 -0.08 2.67
N ALA A 118 1.71 -1.19 2.90
CA ALA A 118 0.25 -1.18 2.97
C ALA A 118 -0.27 -0.27 4.09
N MET A 119 0.42 -0.20 5.23
CA MET A 119 0.06 0.68 6.37
C MET A 119 0.21 2.18 6.06
N HIS A 120 0.93 2.56 5.01
CA HIS A 120 1.02 3.94 4.56
C HIS A 120 -0.10 4.33 3.59
N CYS A 121 -0.83 3.37 3.04
CA CYS A 121 -1.99 3.64 2.19
C CYS A 121 -3.16 4.25 2.97
N SER A 122 -4.09 4.86 2.28
CA SER A 122 -5.30 5.44 2.88
C SER A 122 -6.15 4.36 3.56
N ALA A 123 -6.18 3.16 2.99
CA ALA A 123 -6.84 2.01 3.58
C ALA A 123 -6.26 0.69 3.06
N ILE A 124 -6.37 -0.36 3.87
CA ILE A 124 -6.11 -1.74 3.48
C ILE A 124 -7.45 -2.45 3.29
N VAL A 125 -7.62 -3.10 2.15
CA VAL A 125 -8.71 -4.04 1.87
C VAL A 125 -8.09 -5.42 1.76
N ALA A 126 -8.61 -6.39 2.49
CA ALA A 126 -8.03 -7.73 2.52
C ALA A 126 -8.98 -8.76 1.93
N GLU A 127 -8.46 -9.68 1.12
CA GLU A 127 -9.20 -10.91 0.82
C GLU A 127 -9.25 -11.78 2.07
N ARG A 128 -10.32 -12.56 2.24
CA ARG A 128 -10.60 -13.32 3.48
C ARG A 128 -9.48 -14.28 3.88
N ASP A 129 -8.74 -14.78 2.92
CA ASP A 129 -7.60 -15.68 3.13
C ASP A 129 -6.28 -14.95 3.39
N ALA A 130 -6.27 -13.62 3.36
CA ALA A 130 -5.08 -12.84 3.67
C ALA A 130 -4.67 -12.98 5.14
N GLN A 131 -3.36 -12.96 5.36
CA GLN A 131 -2.75 -12.99 6.67
C GLN A 131 -1.74 -11.85 6.78
N PHE A 132 -1.57 -11.34 8.00
CA PHE A 132 -0.65 -10.24 8.29
C PHE A 132 0.34 -10.67 9.35
N SER A 133 1.64 -10.56 9.05
CA SER A 133 2.70 -10.96 9.96
C SER A 133 3.64 -9.79 10.23
N PHE A 134 4.01 -9.63 11.49
CA PHE A 134 5.04 -8.69 11.93
C PHE A 134 6.44 -9.29 11.88
N SER A 135 6.57 -10.54 11.40
CA SER A 135 7.86 -11.18 11.23
C SER A 135 8.63 -10.55 10.07
N GLY A 136 9.90 -10.28 10.28
CA GLY A 136 10.81 -9.72 9.28
C GLY A 136 12.05 -9.13 9.95
N ASP A 137 13.04 -8.78 9.16
CA ASP A 137 14.17 -8.00 9.65
C ASP A 137 13.70 -6.56 9.89
N PRO A 138 13.98 -5.95 11.06
CA PRO A 138 13.63 -4.56 11.32
C PRO A 138 14.14 -3.59 10.24
N SER A 139 15.23 -3.91 9.55
CA SER A 139 15.76 -3.13 8.43
C SER A 139 14.83 -3.12 7.19
N ASP A 140 13.87 -4.06 7.12
CA ASP A 140 12.90 -4.14 6.02
C ASP A 140 11.66 -3.25 6.27
N PHE A 141 11.57 -2.62 7.44
CA PHE A 141 10.42 -1.79 7.81
C PHE A 141 10.69 -0.30 7.58
N LEU A 142 9.65 0.40 7.16
CA LEU A 142 9.65 1.83 6.82
C LEU A 142 8.90 2.67 7.87
N GLY A 143 8.58 2.10 9.00
CA GLY A 143 7.79 2.73 10.04
C GLY A 143 6.54 1.95 10.45
N LEU A 144 6.50 0.63 10.18
CA LEU A 144 5.40 -0.26 10.52
C LEU A 144 5.02 -0.16 12.00
N TYR A 145 6.01 -0.17 12.89
CA TYR A 145 5.77 -0.11 14.33
C TYR A 145 5.08 1.18 14.75
N ALA A 146 5.51 2.31 14.19
CA ALA A 146 4.86 3.59 14.45
C ALA A 146 3.45 3.67 13.84
N ALA A 147 3.25 3.11 12.65
CA ALA A 147 1.94 3.08 11.99
C ALA A 147 0.94 2.22 12.76
N VAL A 148 1.34 1.02 13.20
CA VAL A 148 0.52 0.13 14.02
C VAL A 148 0.28 0.74 15.41
N GLY A 149 1.31 1.32 16.03
CA GLY A 149 1.20 2.01 17.33
C GLY A 149 0.20 3.17 17.30
N ARG A 150 0.16 3.92 16.22
CA ARG A 150 -0.85 4.98 16.03
C ARG A 150 -2.26 4.44 15.84
N THR A 151 -2.41 3.31 15.17
CA THR A 151 -3.72 2.71 14.92
C THR A 151 -4.29 2.04 16.18
N LEU A 152 -3.48 1.27 16.91
CA LEU A 152 -3.92 0.44 18.02
C LEU A 152 -3.67 1.04 19.42
N GLY A 153 -2.81 2.07 19.50
CA GLY A 153 -2.13 2.49 20.71
C GLY A 153 -0.88 1.64 20.98
N PHE A 154 0.19 2.29 21.45
CA PHE A 154 1.52 1.68 21.52
C PHE A 154 1.57 0.41 22.38
N VAL A 155 0.90 0.38 23.54
CA VAL A 155 0.88 -0.80 24.43
C VAL A 155 0.25 -2.03 23.77
N LYS A 156 -0.81 -1.83 22.98
CA LYS A 156 -1.46 -2.95 22.28
C LYS A 156 -0.62 -3.41 21.10
N ALA A 157 -0.01 -2.46 20.38
CA ALA A 157 0.89 -2.75 19.29
C ALA A 157 2.11 -3.55 19.76
N GLU A 158 2.77 -3.15 20.86
CA GLU A 158 3.89 -3.86 21.46
C GLU A 158 3.53 -5.32 21.77
N ARG A 159 2.43 -5.56 22.50
CA ARG A 159 1.97 -6.91 22.81
C ARG A 159 1.66 -7.76 21.56
N LEU A 160 1.11 -7.13 20.53
CA LEU A 160 0.80 -7.80 19.29
C LEU A 160 2.08 -8.25 18.58
N MET A 161 3.08 -7.39 18.53
CA MET A 161 4.38 -7.67 17.92
C MET A 161 5.16 -8.73 18.70
N GLU A 162 5.18 -8.63 20.03
CA GLU A 162 5.80 -9.64 20.90
C GLU A 162 5.18 -11.03 20.75
N SER A 163 3.87 -11.11 20.48
CA SER A 163 3.19 -12.38 20.26
C SER A 163 3.69 -13.15 19.03
N ASN A 164 4.30 -12.45 18.08
CA ASN A 164 4.76 -12.95 16.78
C ASN A 164 3.72 -13.82 16.05
N ARG A 165 2.44 -13.59 16.34
CA ARG A 165 1.32 -14.31 15.74
C ARG A 165 0.90 -13.61 14.44
N ALA A 166 0.74 -14.36 13.36
CA ALA A 166 0.08 -13.84 12.18
C ALA A 166 -1.40 -13.56 12.48
N LEU A 167 -1.88 -12.40 12.03
CA LEU A 167 -3.28 -12.02 12.09
C LEU A 167 -4.01 -12.54 10.84
N THR A 168 -5.22 -13.06 11.02
CA THR A 168 -6.14 -13.28 9.91
C THR A 168 -6.68 -11.95 9.38
N ALA A 169 -7.31 -11.94 8.21
CA ALA A 169 -7.99 -10.76 7.68
C ALA A 169 -9.07 -10.24 8.65
N GLU A 170 -9.81 -11.14 9.29
CA GLU A 170 -10.81 -10.82 10.30
C GLU A 170 -10.17 -10.22 11.56
N ASP A 171 -9.11 -10.84 12.12
CA ASP A 171 -8.38 -10.29 13.27
C ASP A 171 -7.89 -8.86 12.97
N ALA A 172 -7.33 -8.65 11.78
CA ALA A 172 -6.82 -7.35 11.36
C ALA A 172 -7.96 -6.31 11.14
N HIS A 173 -9.13 -6.77 10.70
CA HIS A 173 -10.32 -5.93 10.58
C HIS A 173 -10.88 -5.52 11.95
N GLU A 174 -10.99 -6.45 12.90
CA GLU A 174 -11.40 -6.14 14.28
C GLU A 174 -10.43 -5.15 14.96
N LEU A 175 -9.16 -5.21 14.60
CA LEU A 175 -8.13 -4.30 15.07
C LEU A 175 -8.10 -2.95 14.31
N LEU A 176 -8.99 -2.74 13.34
CA LEU A 176 -9.03 -1.54 12.48
C LEU A 176 -7.76 -1.31 11.64
N ILE A 177 -6.91 -2.31 11.49
CA ILE A 177 -5.78 -2.32 10.56
C ILE A 177 -6.31 -2.47 9.12
N VAL A 178 -7.22 -3.42 8.92
CA VAL A 178 -7.93 -3.65 7.67
C VAL A 178 -9.28 -2.95 7.71
N ARG A 179 -9.60 -2.22 6.66
CA ARG A 179 -10.87 -1.50 6.54
C ARG A 179 -12.04 -2.42 6.21
N ASP A 180 -11.86 -3.27 5.21
CA ASP A 180 -12.90 -4.18 4.73
C ASP A 180 -12.29 -5.53 4.37
N VAL A 181 -13.02 -6.61 4.66
CA VAL A 181 -12.70 -7.97 4.25
C VAL A 181 -13.63 -8.36 3.10
N VAL A 182 -13.06 -8.91 2.04
CA VAL A 182 -13.78 -9.29 0.82
C VAL A 182 -13.50 -10.74 0.44
N GLU A 183 -14.41 -11.33 -0.33
CA GLU A 183 -14.21 -12.69 -0.83
C GLU A 183 -13.12 -12.73 -1.91
N PRO A 184 -12.20 -13.70 -1.86
CA PRO A 184 -11.14 -13.86 -2.85
C PRO A 184 -11.69 -14.01 -4.27
N GLN A 185 -11.09 -13.31 -5.23
CA GLN A 185 -11.42 -13.44 -6.64
C GLN A 185 -10.19 -13.27 -7.52
N PRO A 186 -10.11 -14.03 -8.63
CA PRO A 186 -8.99 -13.90 -9.54
C PRO A 186 -8.97 -12.53 -10.23
N GLY A 187 -7.78 -12.09 -10.59
CA GLY A 187 -7.60 -10.87 -11.37
C GLY A 187 -8.01 -9.59 -10.65
N ALA A 188 -8.55 -8.61 -11.38
CA ALA A 188 -8.99 -7.33 -10.87
C ALA A 188 -10.49 -7.28 -10.53
N ALA A 189 -11.26 -8.33 -10.77
CA ALA A 189 -12.72 -8.34 -10.64
C ALA A 189 -13.21 -8.00 -9.22
N ALA A 190 -12.48 -8.45 -8.17
CA ALA A 190 -12.82 -8.08 -6.80
C ALA A 190 -12.58 -6.59 -6.55
N ILE A 191 -11.49 -6.04 -7.08
CA ILE A 191 -11.15 -4.61 -6.97
C ILE A 191 -12.24 -3.77 -7.66
N GLU A 192 -12.63 -4.13 -8.89
CA GLU A 192 -13.70 -3.42 -9.62
C GLU A 192 -15.01 -3.42 -8.86
N ARG A 193 -15.43 -4.58 -8.35
CA ARG A 193 -16.65 -4.70 -7.56
C ARG A 193 -16.60 -3.86 -6.29
N TYR A 194 -15.47 -3.88 -5.59
CA TYR A 194 -15.26 -3.08 -4.40
C TYR A 194 -15.32 -1.58 -4.74
N LEU A 195 -14.63 -1.14 -5.77
CA LEU A 195 -14.62 0.26 -6.19
C LEU A 195 -16.00 0.73 -6.65
N ALA A 196 -16.80 -0.12 -7.28
CA ALA A 196 -18.19 0.20 -7.65
C ALA A 196 -19.06 0.53 -6.43
N GLN A 197 -18.83 -0.14 -5.30
CA GLN A 197 -19.55 0.10 -4.05
C GLN A 197 -18.92 1.28 -3.26
N PHE A 198 -17.61 1.26 -3.09
CA PHE A 198 -16.86 2.26 -2.35
C PHE A 198 -16.94 3.64 -3.03
N GLY A 199 -16.87 3.68 -4.34
CA GLY A 199 -16.92 4.90 -5.14
C GLY A 199 -18.19 5.74 -4.98
N ARG A 200 -19.30 5.13 -4.56
CA ARG A 200 -20.52 5.86 -4.21
C ARG A 200 -20.34 6.86 -3.06
N ARG A 201 -19.34 6.63 -2.22
CA ARG A 201 -18.99 7.46 -1.07
C ARG A 201 -17.65 8.18 -1.24
N TYR A 202 -17.16 8.28 -2.48
CA TYR A 202 -15.82 8.83 -2.76
C TYR A 202 -15.58 10.16 -2.07
N ASN A 203 -16.47 11.15 -2.24
CA ASN A 203 -16.27 12.49 -1.69
C ASN A 203 -16.16 12.48 -0.15
N ALA A 204 -17.00 11.69 0.53
CA ALA A 204 -16.94 11.56 1.98
C ALA A 204 -15.65 10.86 2.43
N SER A 205 -15.28 9.75 1.78
CA SER A 205 -14.06 9.02 2.09
C SER A 205 -12.81 9.86 1.83
N HIS A 206 -12.76 10.56 0.72
CA HIS A 206 -11.65 11.46 0.38
C HIS A 206 -11.53 12.60 1.40
N ALA A 207 -12.63 13.22 1.81
CA ALA A 207 -12.63 14.25 2.84
C ALA A 207 -12.14 13.73 4.18
N ILE A 208 -12.57 12.53 4.59
CA ILE A 208 -12.12 11.88 5.84
C ILE A 208 -10.60 11.62 5.79
N PHE A 209 -10.10 11.01 4.71
CA PHE A 209 -8.67 10.71 4.59
C PHE A 209 -7.82 11.98 4.57
N ARG A 210 -8.27 13.03 3.91
CA ARG A 210 -7.60 14.33 3.96
C ARG A 210 -7.60 14.93 5.37
N ALA A 211 -8.74 14.90 6.06
CA ALA A 211 -8.85 15.39 7.43
C ALA A 211 -7.91 14.62 8.37
N GLN A 212 -7.83 13.29 8.25
CA GLN A 212 -6.89 12.48 9.04
C GLN A 212 -5.44 12.91 8.83
N ARG A 213 -5.04 13.19 7.58
CA ARG A 213 -3.69 13.68 7.27
C ARG A 213 -3.41 15.06 7.87
N MET A 214 -4.39 15.95 7.88
CA MET A 214 -4.24 17.31 8.45
C MET A 214 -4.15 17.31 9.98
N VAL A 215 -4.86 16.39 10.63
CA VAL A 215 -4.89 16.29 12.11
C VAL A 215 -3.69 15.49 12.64
N GLN A 216 -3.06 14.67 11.82
CA GLN A 216 -1.82 14.00 12.18
C GLN A 216 -0.65 14.93 11.83
N PRO A 217 -0.18 15.77 12.77
CA PRO A 217 0.95 16.66 12.51
C PRO A 217 2.13 15.79 12.09
N GLY A 218 2.84 16.28 11.10
CA GLY A 218 3.92 15.56 10.45
C GLY A 218 4.95 15.06 11.47
N VAL A 219 4.79 13.82 11.86
CA VAL A 219 5.90 13.10 12.43
C VAL A 219 6.89 12.99 11.29
N ASP A 220 8.05 13.56 11.44
CA ASP A 220 9.13 13.39 10.50
C ASP A 220 9.40 11.89 10.35
N ARG A 221 8.90 11.34 9.25
CA ARG A 221 8.97 9.90 8.98
C ARG A 221 10.40 9.43 8.80
N ARG A 222 11.28 10.30 8.31
CA ARG A 222 12.71 10.00 8.20
C ARG A 222 13.31 9.75 9.58
N SER A 223 12.91 10.56 10.57
CA SER A 223 13.32 10.35 11.96
C SER A 223 12.72 9.08 12.55
N LEU A 224 11.47 8.72 12.23
CA LEU A 224 10.86 7.46 12.68
C LEU A 224 11.55 6.24 12.08
N VAL A 225 11.78 6.25 10.77
CA VAL A 225 12.52 5.18 10.08
C VAL A 225 13.93 5.03 10.65
N ALA A 226 14.61 6.15 10.98
CA ALA A 226 15.92 6.11 11.61
C ALA A 226 15.88 5.53 13.03
N LEU A 227 14.81 5.78 13.80
CA LEU A 227 14.63 5.22 15.13
C LEU A 227 14.33 3.71 15.12
N GLU A 228 13.55 3.24 14.16
CA GLU A 228 13.22 1.81 14.03
C GLU A 228 14.40 0.96 13.55
N ARG A 229 15.43 1.59 12.95
CA ARG A 229 16.64 0.91 12.45
C ARG A 229 17.79 0.83 13.44
N ASN A 230 17.73 1.52 14.57
CA ASN A 230 18.72 1.48 15.64
C ASN A 230 18.29 0.50 16.74
#